data_b23f20c7d60bfc9bf43ce43b599256bd
#
_entry.id   b23f20c7d60bfc9bf43ce43b599256bd
#
_cell.length_a   1.000
_cell.length_b   1.000
_cell.length_c   1.000
_cell.angle_alpha   90.00
_cell.angle_beta   90.00
_cell.angle_gamma   90.00
#
_symmetry.space_group_name_H-M   'P 1'
#
loop_
_entity.id
_entity.type
_entity.pdbx_description
1 polymer ?
#
loop_
_entity_poly.entity_id
_entity_poly.type
_entity_poly.pdbx_seq_one_letter_code
_entity_poly.pdbx_strand_id
1 'polypeptide(L)'
;MDFTAGLMPLETALSQMLDRITPLHDVETLPLVRCFGRIAARDIVSPLNVPGFDNAAMDGYAVRLADLQTGQPLPVAGKAFAGQPFNGEWPAGTCVRIMTGAPVPKGCEAVVMQEETEQTDDGVRFTASVKAGQNIRHIGEDITLGATVFAAGQKLTVAELPVLASLGIAEIDVVRKVRVAVFSTGDELQLPGQPLNEGQIYDTNRLAVHLMLEQLGCEVINLGIIPDDPQKLRAAFIDADASADVVISSGGVSVGEADYTKSLLEELGEIAFWKLAIKPGKPFAFGELPHSWFCGLPGNPVSAALTFYQLVIPLLAKLSGNNASPLPERVRVRAATRLKKSPGRLDFQRGILARNADGELEVSTTGHQGSHIFSSFSQGNCFIVLERDRGHVEAGEWVEVERFNHLFGG
;
A
#
# COMPACT_ATOMS: atom_id res chain seq x y z
N MET A 1 -3.12 -10.17 41.69
CA MET A 1 -2.44 -8.95 41.24
C MET A 1 -2.86 -8.68 39.81
N ASP A 2 -3.40 -7.52 39.57
CA ASP A 2 -3.76 -7.11 38.18
C ASP A 2 -2.47 -6.72 37.43
N PHE A 3 -1.94 -7.65 36.61
CA PHE A 3 -0.74 -7.45 35.81
C PHE A 3 -0.93 -6.45 34.64
N THR A 4 -2.14 -5.87 34.54
CA THR A 4 -2.51 -4.95 33.43
C THR A 4 -2.63 -3.50 33.92
N ALA A 5 -2.55 -3.27 35.23
CA ALA A 5 -2.59 -1.91 35.78
C ALA A 5 -1.48 -1.02 35.18
N GLY A 6 -1.85 0.12 34.64
CA GLY A 6 -0.93 1.08 34.02
C GLY A 6 -0.46 0.71 32.59
N LEU A 7 -1.07 -0.29 31.94
CA LEU A 7 -0.82 -0.59 30.54
C LEU A 7 -1.77 0.21 29.63
N MET A 8 -1.21 0.85 28.59
CA MET A 8 -1.96 1.63 27.60
C MET A 8 -2.48 0.69 26.49
N PRO A 9 -3.77 0.73 26.14
CA PRO A 9 -4.30 0.03 24.97
C PRO A 9 -3.61 0.49 23.68
N LEU A 10 -3.46 -0.41 22.70
CA LEU A 10 -2.81 -0.12 21.43
C LEU A 10 -3.54 0.99 20.68
N GLU A 11 -4.86 0.94 20.65
CA GLU A 11 -5.71 1.92 19.96
C GLU A 11 -5.55 3.32 20.56
N THR A 12 -5.43 3.39 21.89
CA THR A 12 -5.19 4.66 22.60
C THR A 12 -3.81 5.23 22.26
N ALA A 13 -2.77 4.38 22.25
CA ALA A 13 -1.42 4.78 21.88
C ALA A 13 -1.38 5.29 20.43
N LEU A 14 -2.04 4.56 19.53
CA LEU A 14 -2.12 4.91 18.11
C LEU A 14 -2.84 6.25 17.90
N SER A 15 -4.00 6.46 18.54
CA SER A 15 -4.73 7.72 18.45
C SER A 15 -3.89 8.89 18.97
N GLN A 16 -3.33 8.78 20.19
CA GLN A 16 -2.51 9.84 20.78
C GLN A 16 -1.28 10.17 19.93
N MET A 17 -0.68 9.18 19.29
CA MET A 17 0.45 9.36 18.39
C MET A 17 0.02 10.08 17.11
N LEU A 18 -1.01 9.57 16.44
CA LEU A 18 -1.45 10.11 15.17
C LEU A 18 -2.06 11.51 15.28
N ASP A 19 -2.71 11.86 16.40
CA ASP A 19 -3.28 13.20 16.63
C ASP A 19 -2.22 14.29 16.67
N ARG A 20 -0.96 13.96 16.97
CA ARG A 20 0.18 14.89 16.99
C ARG A 20 0.85 15.05 15.61
N ILE A 21 0.69 14.07 14.71
CA ILE A 21 1.40 14.02 13.43
C ILE A 21 0.73 14.90 12.39
N THR A 22 1.49 15.81 11.81
CA THR A 22 1.10 16.58 10.62
C THR A 22 1.79 16.01 9.38
N PRO A 23 1.07 15.78 8.27
CA PRO A 23 1.68 15.31 7.03
C PRO A 23 2.76 16.28 6.52
N LEU A 24 3.75 15.74 5.82
CA LEU A 24 4.75 16.53 5.11
C LEU A 24 4.10 17.33 3.99
N HIS A 25 4.59 18.55 3.78
CA HIS A 25 4.09 19.45 2.72
C HIS A 25 5.09 19.63 1.56
N ASP A 26 6.28 19.07 1.68
CA ASP A 26 7.31 19.16 0.64
C ASP A 26 6.94 18.28 -0.56
N VAL A 27 7.00 18.88 -1.75
CA VAL A 27 6.55 18.29 -3.01
C VAL A 27 7.72 18.14 -3.96
N GLU A 28 7.72 17.05 -4.71
CA GLU A 28 8.63 16.78 -5.84
C GLU A 28 7.81 16.55 -7.09
N THR A 29 8.20 17.18 -8.21
CA THR A 29 7.63 16.87 -9.53
C THR A 29 8.45 15.76 -10.16
N LEU A 30 7.84 14.63 -10.46
CA LEU A 30 8.54 13.45 -11.00
C LEU A 30 7.87 12.90 -12.26
N PRO A 31 8.68 12.37 -13.22
CA PRO A 31 8.15 11.58 -14.33
C PRO A 31 7.37 10.37 -13.83
N LEU A 32 6.29 9.98 -14.56
CA LEU A 32 5.40 8.88 -14.15
C LEU A 32 6.14 7.59 -13.78
N VAL A 33 7.19 7.23 -14.52
CA VAL A 33 7.98 6.02 -14.26
C VAL A 33 8.69 6.03 -12.89
N ARG A 34 8.84 7.20 -12.26
CA ARG A 34 9.43 7.37 -10.92
C ARG A 34 8.40 7.55 -9.81
N CYS A 35 7.12 7.54 -10.17
CA CYS A 35 6.02 7.79 -9.22
C CYS A 35 5.47 6.52 -8.57
N PHE A 36 5.96 5.34 -8.94
CA PHE A 36 5.51 4.09 -8.32
C PHE A 36 5.75 4.09 -6.80
N GLY A 37 4.69 3.82 -6.04
CA GLY A 37 4.70 3.81 -4.59
C GLY A 37 4.68 5.20 -3.92
N ARG A 38 4.69 6.29 -4.70
CA ARG A 38 4.63 7.66 -4.20
C ARG A 38 3.19 8.07 -3.88
N ILE A 39 3.05 9.13 -3.13
CA ILE A 39 1.75 9.69 -2.74
C ILE A 39 1.49 10.96 -3.56
N ALA A 40 0.32 11.05 -4.20
CA ALA A 40 -0.09 12.24 -4.93
C ALA A 40 -0.18 13.45 -3.98
N ALA A 41 0.54 14.53 -4.30
CA ALA A 41 0.55 15.74 -3.47
C ALA A 41 -0.69 16.61 -3.64
N ARG A 42 -1.38 16.47 -4.78
CA ARG A 42 -2.57 17.25 -5.16
C ARG A 42 -3.57 16.36 -5.89
N ASP A 43 -4.81 16.84 -5.99
CA ASP A 43 -5.80 16.23 -6.86
C ASP A 43 -5.30 16.25 -8.30
N ILE A 44 -5.43 15.12 -8.98
CA ILE A 44 -5.04 14.96 -10.39
C ILE A 44 -6.31 15.04 -11.23
N VAL A 45 -6.42 16.11 -12.01
CA VAL A 45 -7.59 16.41 -12.83
C VAL A 45 -7.29 16.03 -14.28
N SER A 46 -8.24 15.39 -14.93
CA SER A 46 -8.09 14.98 -16.33
C SER A 46 -8.02 16.18 -17.28
N PRO A 47 -6.96 16.31 -18.08
CA PRO A 47 -6.82 17.36 -19.08
C PRO A 47 -7.57 17.06 -20.39
N LEU A 48 -8.17 15.89 -20.53
CA LEU A 48 -8.86 15.44 -21.75
C LEU A 48 -9.90 14.36 -21.42
N ASN A 49 -10.70 13.99 -22.43
CA ASN A 49 -11.62 12.86 -22.36
C ASN A 49 -10.90 11.55 -22.72
N VAL A 50 -11.30 10.44 -22.10
CA VAL A 50 -10.90 9.09 -22.49
C VAL A 50 -12.17 8.25 -22.73
N PRO A 51 -12.37 7.69 -23.92
CA PRO A 51 -11.62 8.01 -25.14
C PRO A 51 -11.80 9.48 -25.60
N GLY A 52 -10.85 9.98 -26.38
CA GLY A 52 -10.84 11.37 -26.88
C GLY A 52 -11.83 11.64 -28.03
N PHE A 53 -12.47 10.59 -28.55
CA PHE A 53 -13.43 10.64 -29.66
C PHE A 53 -14.30 9.38 -29.63
N ASP A 54 -15.49 9.45 -30.25
CA ASP A 54 -16.33 8.28 -30.45
C ASP A 54 -15.63 7.28 -31.36
N ASN A 55 -15.56 6.00 -30.93
CA ASN A 55 -14.85 4.97 -31.66
C ASN A 55 -15.59 3.64 -31.68
N ALA A 56 -15.26 2.79 -32.66
CA ALA A 56 -15.84 1.48 -32.78
C ALA A 56 -15.37 0.53 -31.65
N ALA A 57 -16.31 -0.13 -30.99
CA ALA A 57 -16.03 -1.15 -30.00
C ALA A 57 -15.68 -2.52 -30.65
N MET A 58 -16.05 -2.72 -31.89
CA MET A 58 -15.95 -4.00 -32.63
C MET A 58 -15.49 -3.76 -34.06
N ASP A 59 -14.93 -4.81 -34.66
CA ASP A 59 -14.66 -4.85 -36.09
C ASP A 59 -15.97 -5.07 -36.86
N GLY A 60 -16.25 -4.23 -37.81
CA GLY A 60 -17.52 -4.32 -38.53
C GLY A 60 -17.75 -3.22 -39.51
N TYR A 61 -18.96 -2.68 -39.54
CA TYR A 61 -19.37 -1.65 -40.48
C TYR A 61 -20.11 -0.53 -39.76
N ALA A 62 -19.68 0.69 -39.95
CA ALA A 62 -20.37 1.89 -39.53
C ALA A 62 -21.56 2.13 -40.46
N VAL A 63 -22.73 2.35 -39.87
CA VAL A 63 -23.99 2.50 -40.59
C VAL A 63 -24.82 3.69 -40.06
N ARG A 64 -25.72 4.18 -40.92
CA ARG A 64 -26.86 5.00 -40.53
C ARG A 64 -28.08 4.11 -40.50
N LEU A 65 -28.93 4.22 -39.50
CA LEU A 65 -30.08 3.35 -39.31
C LEU A 65 -31.09 3.48 -40.48
N ALA A 66 -31.20 4.67 -41.06
CA ALA A 66 -32.06 4.94 -42.21
C ALA A 66 -31.65 4.09 -43.45
N ASP A 67 -30.35 3.86 -43.65
CA ASP A 67 -29.85 3.10 -44.80
C ASP A 67 -30.15 1.60 -44.68
N LEU A 68 -30.39 1.10 -43.46
CA LEU A 68 -30.72 -0.31 -43.20
C LEU A 68 -32.19 -0.66 -43.46
N GLN A 69 -33.08 0.34 -43.53
CA GLN A 69 -34.52 0.12 -43.63
C GLN A 69 -34.96 -0.57 -44.97
N THR A 70 -34.15 -0.46 -45.98
CA THR A 70 -34.42 -1.05 -47.29
C THR A 70 -34.21 -2.58 -47.31
N GLY A 71 -33.42 -3.10 -46.37
CA GLY A 71 -33.00 -4.51 -46.34
C GLY A 71 -32.08 -4.92 -47.50
N GLN A 72 -31.66 -3.98 -48.31
CA GLN A 72 -30.74 -4.22 -49.45
C GLN A 72 -29.27 -4.19 -48.96
N PRO A 73 -28.36 -4.92 -49.62
CA PRO A 73 -26.94 -4.83 -49.36
C PRO A 73 -26.45 -3.40 -49.53
N LEU A 74 -25.55 -2.95 -48.63
CA LEU A 74 -24.91 -1.61 -48.69
C LEU A 74 -23.51 -1.71 -49.27
N PRO A 75 -23.20 -1.00 -50.39
CA PRO A 75 -21.82 -0.89 -50.85
C PRO A 75 -20.89 -0.24 -49.82
N VAL A 76 -19.63 -0.65 -49.77
CA VAL A 76 -18.61 -0.12 -48.86
C VAL A 76 -18.00 1.16 -49.46
N ALA A 77 -18.28 2.30 -48.86
CA ALA A 77 -17.75 3.61 -49.32
C ALA A 77 -16.27 3.80 -48.96
N GLY A 78 -15.76 3.09 -47.98
CA GLY A 78 -14.36 3.18 -47.56
C GLY A 78 -14.06 2.44 -46.28
N LYS A 79 -12.89 2.71 -45.70
CA LYS A 79 -12.38 2.03 -44.50
C LYS A 79 -11.90 3.02 -43.45
N ALA A 80 -12.13 2.71 -42.17
CA ALA A 80 -11.60 3.43 -41.02
C ALA A 80 -10.76 2.48 -40.16
N PHE A 81 -9.57 2.89 -39.76
CA PHE A 81 -8.68 2.15 -38.86
C PHE A 81 -8.30 2.98 -37.64
N ALA A 82 -7.86 2.34 -36.60
CA ALA A 82 -7.24 3.05 -35.47
C ALA A 82 -6.05 3.90 -35.98
N GLY A 83 -6.04 5.21 -35.63
CA GLY A 83 -5.06 6.15 -36.13
C GLY A 83 -5.25 6.61 -37.61
N GLN A 84 -6.21 6.05 -38.32
CA GLN A 84 -6.52 6.40 -39.72
C GLN A 84 -8.05 6.59 -39.89
N PRO A 85 -8.59 7.75 -39.56
CA PRO A 85 -10.03 8.02 -39.66
C PRO A 85 -10.46 8.00 -41.15
N PHE A 86 -11.73 7.64 -41.36
CA PHE A 86 -12.33 7.77 -42.70
C PHE A 86 -12.61 9.26 -43.01
N ASN A 87 -11.96 9.75 -44.04
CA ASN A 87 -12.06 11.16 -44.51
C ASN A 87 -12.73 11.30 -45.89
N GLY A 88 -13.27 10.18 -46.42
CA GLY A 88 -13.93 10.17 -47.71
C GLY A 88 -15.38 10.67 -47.65
N GLU A 89 -16.00 10.79 -48.84
CA GLU A 89 -17.44 11.00 -48.93
C GLU A 89 -18.16 9.73 -48.47
N TRP A 90 -19.21 9.91 -47.68
CA TRP A 90 -20.08 8.84 -47.24
C TRP A 90 -21.50 9.02 -47.84
N PRO A 91 -21.76 8.53 -49.06
CA PRO A 91 -23.06 8.61 -49.70
C PRO A 91 -24.15 7.89 -48.90
N ALA A 92 -25.41 8.35 -49.03
CA ALA A 92 -26.57 7.60 -48.55
C ALA A 92 -26.66 6.23 -49.19
N GLY A 93 -27.14 5.22 -48.47
CA GLY A 93 -27.23 3.85 -48.97
C GLY A 93 -25.88 3.13 -49.03
N THR A 94 -24.85 3.60 -48.30
CA THR A 94 -23.54 2.93 -48.20
C THR A 94 -23.12 2.74 -46.74
N CYS A 95 -22.18 1.81 -46.48
CA CYS A 95 -21.58 1.63 -45.18
C CYS A 95 -20.05 1.89 -45.23
N VAL A 96 -19.41 2.06 -44.08
CA VAL A 96 -17.96 2.20 -43.97
C VAL A 96 -17.40 1.01 -43.16
N ARG A 97 -16.45 0.30 -43.76
CA ARG A 97 -15.71 -0.76 -43.03
C ARG A 97 -14.93 -0.12 -41.90
N ILE A 98 -15.15 -0.55 -40.67
CA ILE A 98 -14.52 0.03 -39.51
C ILE A 98 -13.90 -1.04 -38.61
N MET A 99 -12.74 -0.75 -38.04
CA MET A 99 -12.03 -1.63 -37.13
C MET A 99 -12.12 -1.10 -35.70
N THR A 100 -12.02 -1.99 -34.74
CA THR A 100 -12.01 -1.65 -33.31
C THR A 100 -11.03 -0.52 -32.99
N GLY A 101 -11.48 0.48 -32.25
CA GLY A 101 -10.69 1.65 -31.89
C GLY A 101 -10.61 2.74 -32.96
N ALA A 102 -11.12 2.49 -34.17
CA ALA A 102 -11.18 3.52 -35.21
C ALA A 102 -12.23 4.60 -34.89
N PRO A 103 -11.95 5.89 -35.16
CA PRO A 103 -12.95 6.94 -35.02
C PRO A 103 -14.17 6.65 -35.89
N VAL A 104 -15.36 6.74 -35.31
CA VAL A 104 -16.58 6.59 -36.11
C VAL A 104 -16.79 7.77 -37.04
N PRO A 105 -17.15 7.55 -38.32
CA PRO A 105 -17.40 8.62 -39.27
C PRO A 105 -18.56 9.51 -38.79
N LYS A 106 -18.51 10.81 -39.19
CA LYS A 106 -19.59 11.75 -38.87
C LYS A 106 -20.92 11.26 -39.46
N GLY A 107 -21.94 11.21 -38.58
CA GLY A 107 -23.27 10.72 -38.96
C GLY A 107 -23.45 9.18 -38.76
N CYS A 108 -22.44 8.48 -38.26
CA CYS A 108 -22.58 7.11 -37.84
C CYS A 108 -23.54 7.01 -36.66
N GLU A 109 -24.51 6.09 -36.74
CA GLU A 109 -25.47 5.86 -35.68
C GLU A 109 -25.27 4.50 -34.99
N ALA A 110 -24.56 3.57 -35.65
CA ALA A 110 -24.22 2.27 -35.08
C ALA A 110 -23.04 1.63 -35.82
N VAL A 111 -22.35 0.72 -35.12
CA VAL A 111 -21.37 -0.19 -35.70
C VAL A 111 -21.95 -1.61 -35.60
N VAL A 112 -22.11 -2.27 -36.76
CA VAL A 112 -22.57 -3.66 -36.83
C VAL A 112 -21.37 -4.58 -36.94
N MET A 113 -21.27 -5.57 -36.06
CA MET A 113 -20.17 -6.54 -36.09
C MET A 113 -20.13 -7.29 -37.41
N GLN A 114 -18.93 -7.60 -37.90
CA GLN A 114 -18.77 -8.34 -39.16
C GLN A 114 -19.45 -9.72 -39.11
N GLU A 115 -19.54 -10.35 -37.94
CA GLU A 115 -20.19 -11.63 -37.70
C GLU A 115 -21.74 -11.58 -37.89
N GLU A 116 -22.30 -10.37 -37.86
CA GLU A 116 -23.72 -10.10 -38.07
C GLU A 116 -24.00 -9.62 -39.52
N THR A 117 -23.06 -9.89 -40.43
CA THR A 117 -23.15 -9.42 -41.82
C THR A 117 -22.77 -10.55 -42.81
N GLU A 118 -23.32 -10.47 -44.02
CA GLU A 118 -22.95 -11.28 -45.15
C GLU A 118 -22.40 -10.44 -46.28
N GLN A 119 -21.27 -10.84 -46.83
CA GLN A 119 -20.71 -10.19 -48.01
C GLN A 119 -21.44 -10.74 -49.29
N THR A 120 -21.90 -9.83 -50.12
CA THR A 120 -22.55 -10.17 -51.39
C THR A 120 -21.85 -9.42 -52.55
N ASP A 121 -22.15 -9.73 -53.81
CA ASP A 121 -21.58 -9.06 -54.97
C ASP A 121 -21.97 -7.56 -54.99
N ASP A 122 -23.13 -7.19 -54.42
CA ASP A 122 -23.68 -5.85 -54.40
C ASP A 122 -23.29 -5.03 -53.15
N GLY A 123 -22.57 -5.63 -52.20
CA GLY A 123 -22.20 -4.99 -50.95
C GLY A 123 -22.37 -5.88 -49.70
N VAL A 124 -22.62 -5.26 -48.57
CA VAL A 124 -22.73 -5.91 -47.27
C VAL A 124 -24.22 -6.00 -46.86
N ARG A 125 -24.72 -7.22 -46.61
CA ARG A 125 -26.07 -7.45 -46.07
C ARG A 125 -25.98 -7.57 -44.55
N PHE A 126 -26.87 -6.87 -43.86
CA PHE A 126 -26.99 -6.91 -42.42
C PHE A 126 -28.09 -7.87 -41.99
N THR A 127 -27.74 -8.87 -41.16
CA THR A 127 -28.62 -9.98 -40.79
C THR A 127 -29.28 -9.80 -39.44
N ALA A 128 -28.77 -8.90 -38.60
CA ALA A 128 -29.26 -8.62 -37.27
C ALA A 128 -30.05 -7.32 -37.21
N SER A 129 -30.91 -7.18 -36.18
CA SER A 129 -31.53 -5.91 -35.83
C SER A 129 -30.50 -4.96 -35.16
N VAL A 130 -30.37 -3.74 -35.67
CA VAL A 130 -29.40 -2.76 -35.24
C VAL A 130 -30.06 -1.65 -34.42
N LYS A 131 -29.45 -1.28 -33.29
CA LYS A 131 -29.90 -0.23 -32.41
C LYS A 131 -28.98 0.96 -32.50
N ALA A 132 -29.53 2.18 -32.29
CA ALA A 132 -28.73 3.39 -32.18
C ALA A 132 -27.69 3.27 -31.04
N GLY A 133 -26.45 3.73 -31.31
CA GLY A 133 -25.33 3.65 -30.38
C GLY A 133 -24.69 2.26 -30.26
N GLN A 134 -25.21 1.24 -30.96
CA GLN A 134 -24.67 -0.12 -30.88
C GLN A 134 -23.18 -0.15 -31.25
N ASN A 135 -22.35 -0.76 -30.38
CA ASN A 135 -20.90 -0.93 -30.55
C ASN A 135 -20.13 0.40 -30.80
N ILE A 136 -20.63 1.51 -30.31
CA ILE A 136 -19.92 2.79 -30.27
C ILE A 136 -19.51 3.07 -28.83
N ARG A 137 -18.21 3.29 -28.59
CA ARG A 137 -17.69 3.86 -27.35
C ARG A 137 -17.69 5.36 -27.50
N HIS A 138 -18.36 6.03 -26.56
CA HIS A 138 -18.52 7.48 -26.64
C HIS A 138 -17.34 8.24 -26.03
N ILE A 139 -17.08 9.43 -26.56
CA ILE A 139 -16.09 10.35 -26.01
C ILE A 139 -16.31 10.55 -24.51
N GLY A 140 -15.25 10.38 -23.71
CA GLY A 140 -15.28 10.57 -22.26
C GLY A 140 -16.04 9.50 -21.47
N GLU A 141 -16.38 8.36 -22.08
CA GLU A 141 -17.13 7.28 -21.45
C GLU A 141 -16.38 6.65 -20.24
N ASP A 142 -15.05 6.65 -20.27
CA ASP A 142 -14.21 6.18 -19.15
C ASP A 142 -13.84 7.36 -18.23
N ILE A 143 -13.24 8.42 -18.79
CA ILE A 143 -12.85 9.60 -18.03
C ILE A 143 -13.26 10.86 -18.79
N THR A 144 -13.96 11.77 -18.12
CA THR A 144 -14.35 13.06 -18.69
C THR A 144 -13.31 14.13 -18.41
N LEU A 145 -13.14 15.04 -19.36
CA LEU A 145 -12.33 16.26 -19.21
C LEU A 145 -12.76 17.02 -17.92
N GLY A 146 -11.81 17.38 -17.09
CA GLY A 146 -12.02 18.12 -15.85
C GLY A 146 -12.44 17.26 -14.66
N ALA A 147 -12.62 15.95 -14.82
CA ALA A 147 -12.88 15.05 -13.69
C ALA A 147 -11.63 14.91 -12.82
N THR A 148 -11.79 14.88 -11.51
CA THR A 148 -10.74 14.46 -10.58
C THR A 148 -10.57 12.95 -10.69
N VAL A 149 -9.43 12.53 -11.23
CA VAL A 149 -9.12 11.11 -11.47
C VAL A 149 -8.59 10.45 -10.20
N PHE A 150 -7.67 11.13 -9.52
CA PHE A 150 -7.09 10.70 -8.25
C PHE A 150 -6.99 11.88 -7.29
N ALA A 151 -7.36 11.64 -6.05
CA ALA A 151 -7.28 12.67 -5.01
C ALA A 151 -5.87 12.79 -4.42
N ALA A 152 -5.57 13.95 -3.85
CA ALA A 152 -4.41 14.13 -3.00
C ALA A 152 -4.37 13.07 -1.88
N GLY A 153 -3.18 12.59 -1.55
CA GLY A 153 -2.99 11.53 -0.54
C GLY A 153 -3.18 10.11 -1.08
N GLN A 154 -3.54 9.91 -2.34
CA GLN A 154 -3.63 8.59 -2.93
C GLN A 154 -2.24 8.03 -3.26
N LYS A 155 -2.01 6.76 -2.90
CA LYS A 155 -0.80 6.04 -3.29
C LYS A 155 -0.89 5.62 -4.75
N LEU A 156 0.16 5.91 -5.52
CA LEU A 156 0.24 5.63 -6.94
C LEU A 156 0.90 4.26 -7.18
N THR A 157 0.15 3.37 -7.78
CA THR A 157 0.56 1.99 -8.06
C THR A 157 0.51 1.69 -9.56
N VAL A 158 0.68 0.42 -9.92
CA VAL A 158 0.50 -0.05 -11.29
C VAL A 158 -0.92 0.17 -11.79
N ALA A 159 -1.91 0.32 -10.91
CA ALA A 159 -3.29 0.59 -11.32
C ALA A 159 -3.49 2.05 -11.73
N GLU A 160 -2.86 3.01 -11.04
CA GLU A 160 -3.07 4.44 -11.26
C GLU A 160 -2.19 5.01 -12.37
N LEU A 161 -0.92 4.61 -12.43
CA LEU A 161 0.06 5.21 -13.35
C LEU A 161 -0.29 5.03 -14.83
N PRO A 162 -0.79 3.87 -15.33
CA PRO A 162 -1.24 3.74 -16.71
C PRO A 162 -2.45 4.60 -17.05
N VAL A 163 -3.35 4.85 -16.09
CA VAL A 163 -4.47 5.78 -16.27
C VAL A 163 -3.95 7.18 -16.51
N LEU A 164 -2.98 7.66 -15.73
CA LEU A 164 -2.35 8.97 -15.92
C LEU A 164 -1.65 9.07 -17.29
N ALA A 165 -1.00 7.99 -17.71
CA ALA A 165 -0.39 7.93 -19.03
C ALA A 165 -1.41 8.05 -20.17
N SER A 166 -2.61 7.43 -20.02
CA SER A 166 -3.70 7.55 -21.01
C SER A 166 -4.26 8.98 -21.12
N LEU A 167 -4.05 9.80 -20.08
CA LEU A 167 -4.41 11.22 -20.06
C LEU A 167 -3.31 12.13 -20.65
N GLY A 168 -2.21 11.55 -21.15
CA GLY A 168 -1.08 12.31 -21.67
C GLY A 168 -0.25 13.04 -20.61
N ILE A 169 -0.44 12.70 -19.32
CA ILE A 169 0.32 13.27 -18.22
C ILE A 169 1.68 12.60 -18.16
N ALA A 170 2.75 13.40 -18.29
CA ALA A 170 4.13 12.90 -18.27
C ALA A 170 4.77 12.96 -16.87
N GLU A 171 4.40 13.96 -16.07
CA GLU A 171 4.96 14.26 -14.76
C GLU A 171 3.85 14.67 -13.82
N ILE A 172 4.02 14.37 -12.53
CA ILE A 172 3.08 14.74 -11.47
C ILE A 172 3.80 15.18 -10.21
N ASP A 173 3.09 15.96 -9.40
CA ASP A 173 3.52 16.37 -8.08
C ASP A 173 3.21 15.27 -7.06
N VAL A 174 4.24 14.82 -6.36
CA VAL A 174 4.16 13.81 -5.31
C VAL A 174 4.76 14.34 -4.01
N VAL A 175 4.28 13.85 -2.87
CA VAL A 175 4.90 14.16 -1.58
C VAL A 175 6.30 13.55 -1.57
N ARG A 176 7.32 14.30 -1.08
CA ARG A 176 8.68 13.75 -0.96
C ARG A 176 8.70 12.52 -0.04
N LYS A 177 9.71 11.69 -0.18
CA LYS A 177 9.89 10.54 0.72
C LYS A 177 10.12 11.00 2.15
N VAL A 178 9.56 10.24 3.10
CA VAL A 178 9.87 10.40 4.52
C VAL A 178 11.31 9.96 4.76
N ARG A 179 12.13 10.80 5.40
CA ARG A 179 13.50 10.48 5.81
C ARG A 179 13.49 9.87 7.19
N VAL A 180 14.09 8.70 7.34
CA VAL A 180 14.10 7.97 8.61
C VAL A 180 15.53 7.62 8.98
N ALA A 181 16.01 8.17 10.09
CA ALA A 181 17.26 7.76 10.69
C ALA A 181 17.04 6.55 11.60
N VAL A 182 17.87 5.52 11.45
CA VAL A 182 17.78 4.30 12.25
C VAL A 182 19.13 3.91 12.83
N PHE A 183 19.16 3.56 14.11
CA PHE A 183 20.33 3.00 14.78
C PHE A 183 19.92 1.99 15.85
N SER A 184 20.87 1.13 16.24
CA SER A 184 20.74 0.29 17.41
C SER A 184 21.67 0.76 18.51
N THR A 185 21.32 0.53 19.78
CA THR A 185 22.19 0.73 20.92
C THR A 185 22.26 -0.51 21.78
N GLY A 186 23.45 -0.80 22.30
CA GLY A 186 23.74 -1.95 23.14
C GLY A 186 25.17 -2.47 22.89
N ASP A 187 25.96 -2.58 23.95
CA ASP A 187 27.35 -3.09 23.89
C ASP A 187 27.43 -4.59 23.55
N GLU A 188 26.28 -5.30 23.69
CA GLU A 188 26.14 -6.70 23.28
C GLU A 188 26.03 -6.88 21.76
N LEU A 189 25.78 -5.80 21.00
CA LEU A 189 25.49 -5.90 19.57
C LEU A 189 26.76 -5.93 18.73
N GLN A 190 26.74 -6.79 17.70
CA GLN A 190 27.80 -6.89 16.70
C GLN A 190 27.21 -6.89 15.28
N LEU A 191 27.99 -6.41 14.33
CA LEU A 191 27.59 -6.44 12.92
C LEU A 191 27.66 -7.87 12.35
N PRO A 192 26.68 -8.27 11.53
CA PRO A 192 26.77 -9.51 10.77
C PRO A 192 28.08 -9.61 9.97
N GLY A 193 28.70 -10.80 9.98
CA GLY A 193 30.01 -11.05 9.33
C GLY A 193 31.22 -10.77 10.22
N GLN A 194 31.07 -10.14 11.37
CA GLN A 194 32.14 -9.99 12.36
C GLN A 194 32.07 -11.13 13.40
N PRO A 195 33.23 -11.58 13.96
CA PRO A 195 33.21 -12.60 15.01
C PRO A 195 32.54 -12.08 16.27
N LEU A 196 31.81 -12.94 16.98
CA LEU A 196 31.21 -12.65 18.27
C LEU A 196 32.19 -12.89 19.41
N ASN A 197 32.29 -11.96 20.34
CA ASN A 197 32.85 -12.19 21.66
C ASN A 197 31.81 -12.85 22.57
N GLU A 198 32.25 -13.35 23.73
CA GLU A 198 31.35 -13.92 24.72
C GLU A 198 30.31 -12.88 25.17
N GLY A 199 29.02 -13.26 25.13
CA GLY A 199 27.88 -12.39 25.47
C GLY A 199 27.37 -11.50 24.34
N GLN A 200 28.04 -11.48 23.18
CA GLN A 200 27.58 -10.69 22.05
C GLN A 200 26.57 -11.45 21.17
N ILE A 201 25.71 -10.67 20.53
CA ILE A 201 24.72 -11.13 19.53
C ILE A 201 24.79 -10.25 18.29
N TYR A 202 24.31 -10.75 17.16
CA TYR A 202 24.20 -9.93 15.95
C TYR A 202 23.01 -8.98 15.99
N ASP A 203 23.22 -7.76 15.50
CA ASP A 203 22.18 -6.74 15.34
C ASP A 203 21.22 -7.12 14.20
N THR A 204 20.13 -7.76 14.55
CA THR A 204 19.08 -8.17 13.62
C THR A 204 17.94 -7.15 13.52
N ASN A 205 17.69 -6.39 14.58
CA ASN A 205 16.56 -5.46 14.63
C ASN A 205 16.74 -4.32 13.65
N ARG A 206 17.91 -3.67 13.63
CA ARG A 206 18.19 -2.56 12.72
C ARG A 206 18.10 -3.00 11.27
N LEU A 207 18.60 -4.20 10.93
CA LEU A 207 18.47 -4.75 9.59
C LEU A 207 16.99 -4.93 9.21
N ALA A 208 16.19 -5.54 10.10
CA ALA A 208 14.76 -5.74 9.84
C ALA A 208 14.02 -4.41 9.64
N VAL A 209 14.25 -3.43 10.54
CA VAL A 209 13.65 -2.09 10.45
C VAL A 209 14.08 -1.38 9.16
N HIS A 210 15.37 -1.44 8.81
CA HIS A 210 15.89 -0.85 7.57
C HIS A 210 15.18 -1.40 6.34
N LEU A 211 15.08 -2.73 6.23
CA LEU A 211 14.41 -3.39 5.10
C LEU A 211 12.91 -3.06 5.03
N MET A 212 12.23 -3.01 6.18
CA MET A 212 10.83 -2.59 6.23
C MET A 212 10.64 -1.14 5.78
N LEU A 213 11.54 -0.23 6.18
CA LEU A 213 11.50 1.18 5.75
C LEU A 213 11.74 1.34 4.25
N GLU A 214 12.68 0.60 3.67
CA GLU A 214 12.92 0.61 2.21
C GLU A 214 11.67 0.14 1.44
N GLN A 215 11.02 -0.94 1.90
CA GLN A 215 9.78 -1.45 1.28
C GLN A 215 8.61 -0.47 1.41
N LEU A 216 8.58 0.33 2.48
CA LEU A 216 7.60 1.40 2.66
C LEU A 216 7.92 2.63 1.79
N GLY A 217 9.06 2.64 1.10
CA GLY A 217 9.47 3.72 0.22
C GLY A 217 10.11 4.90 0.94
N CYS A 218 10.56 4.75 2.17
CA CYS A 218 11.28 5.78 2.92
C CYS A 218 12.71 5.98 2.39
N GLU A 219 13.28 7.14 2.68
CA GLU A 219 14.72 7.40 2.57
C GLU A 219 15.38 7.04 3.91
N VAL A 220 16.20 6.00 3.93
CA VAL A 220 16.76 5.45 5.17
C VAL A 220 18.17 5.96 5.41
N ILE A 221 18.40 6.59 6.57
CA ILE A 221 19.68 7.04 7.07
C ILE A 221 20.13 6.07 8.16
N ASN A 222 21.03 5.15 7.82
CA ASN A 222 21.46 4.10 8.73
C ASN A 222 22.73 4.52 9.49
N LEU A 223 22.59 4.81 10.79
CA LEU A 223 23.68 5.27 11.66
C LEU A 223 24.45 4.14 12.36
N GLY A 224 24.08 2.87 12.11
CA GLY A 224 24.81 1.74 12.65
C GLY A 224 24.48 1.41 14.11
N ILE A 225 25.44 0.79 14.80
CA ILE A 225 25.37 0.49 16.23
C ILE A 225 26.06 1.60 16.99
N ILE A 226 25.35 2.23 17.91
CA ILE A 226 25.87 3.27 18.77
C ILE A 226 26.19 2.63 20.13
N PRO A 227 27.43 2.70 20.61
CA PRO A 227 27.80 2.21 21.94
C PRO A 227 26.99 2.88 23.05
N ASP A 228 26.83 2.20 24.19
CA ASP A 228 26.16 2.74 25.38
C ASP A 228 27.01 3.81 26.11
N ASP A 229 27.48 4.78 25.33
CA ASP A 229 28.25 5.95 25.76
C ASP A 229 27.36 7.20 25.65
N PRO A 230 27.15 7.95 26.74
CA PRO A 230 26.25 9.11 26.75
C PRO A 230 26.61 10.20 25.72
N GLN A 231 27.90 10.41 25.45
CA GLN A 231 28.34 11.46 24.51
C GLN A 231 28.08 10.99 23.07
N LYS A 232 28.34 9.74 22.75
CA LYS A 232 28.10 9.15 21.43
C LYS A 232 26.60 9.03 21.14
N LEU A 233 25.80 8.62 22.13
CA LEU A 233 24.34 8.60 22.01
C LEU A 233 23.77 10.00 21.77
N ARG A 234 24.24 11.02 22.53
CA ARG A 234 23.82 12.40 22.32
C ARG A 234 24.16 12.89 20.92
N ALA A 235 25.37 12.66 20.44
CA ALA A 235 25.78 13.04 19.10
C ALA A 235 24.92 12.36 18.03
N ALA A 236 24.68 11.04 18.17
CA ALA A 236 23.85 10.30 17.23
C ALA A 236 22.39 10.81 17.19
N PHE A 237 21.80 11.15 18.34
CA PHE A 237 20.46 11.74 18.38
C PHE A 237 20.40 13.12 17.71
N ILE A 238 21.38 13.97 17.96
CA ILE A 238 21.44 15.31 17.35
C ILE A 238 21.62 15.20 15.83
N ASP A 239 22.53 14.35 15.36
CA ASP A 239 22.76 14.14 13.91
C ASP A 239 21.55 13.53 13.23
N ALA A 240 20.88 12.56 13.88
CA ALA A 240 19.66 11.95 13.39
C ALA A 240 18.52 12.97 13.29
N ASP A 241 18.29 13.77 14.34
CA ASP A 241 17.25 14.80 14.40
C ASP A 241 17.44 15.87 13.32
N ALA A 242 18.68 16.27 13.06
CA ALA A 242 19.00 17.28 12.05
C ALA A 242 18.81 16.78 10.60
N SER A 243 18.79 15.47 10.36
CA SER A 243 18.83 14.88 9.02
C SER A 243 17.56 14.14 8.61
N ALA A 244 16.67 13.84 9.56
CA ALA A 244 15.50 12.96 9.33
C ALA A 244 14.18 13.59 9.81
N ASP A 245 13.08 13.09 9.30
CA ASP A 245 11.72 13.40 9.78
C ASP A 245 11.33 12.48 10.96
N VAL A 246 11.92 11.29 11.00
CA VAL A 246 11.70 10.30 12.06
C VAL A 246 13.04 9.68 12.47
N VAL A 247 13.27 9.59 13.77
CA VAL A 247 14.41 8.87 14.35
C VAL A 247 13.89 7.60 15.02
N ILE A 248 14.46 6.46 14.65
CA ILE A 248 14.12 5.15 15.23
C ILE A 248 15.34 4.57 15.92
N SER A 249 15.22 4.27 17.21
CA SER A 249 16.21 3.48 17.94
C SER A 249 15.68 2.08 18.22
N SER A 250 16.54 1.07 18.09
CA SER A 250 16.29 -0.28 18.59
C SER A 250 17.17 -0.54 19.81
N GLY A 251 16.52 -0.84 20.95
CA GLY A 251 17.17 -0.89 22.26
C GLY A 251 17.07 0.45 23.01
N GLY A 252 17.58 0.50 24.24
CA GLY A 252 17.61 1.71 25.07
C GLY A 252 16.27 2.21 25.61
N VAL A 253 15.16 1.49 25.42
CA VAL A 253 13.80 1.85 25.91
C VAL A 253 13.28 0.90 27.00
N SER A 254 14.14 0.05 27.54
CA SER A 254 13.78 -0.86 28.64
C SER A 254 13.75 -0.13 29.99
N VAL A 255 12.79 -0.43 30.82
CA VAL A 255 12.52 0.24 32.13
C VAL A 255 13.56 -0.08 33.23
N GLY A 256 14.69 -0.72 32.92
CA GLY A 256 15.59 -1.26 33.95
C GLY A 256 17.02 -0.76 33.97
N GLU A 257 17.62 -0.39 32.84
CA GLU A 257 19.07 -0.11 32.79
C GLU A 257 19.48 1.09 31.94
N ALA A 258 18.56 1.77 31.28
CA ALA A 258 18.86 2.90 30.39
C ALA A 258 18.49 4.25 31.01
N ASP A 259 18.90 4.50 32.22
CA ASP A 259 18.61 5.78 32.90
C ASP A 259 19.10 6.98 32.08
N TYR A 260 20.25 6.89 31.39
CA TYR A 260 20.70 8.03 30.62
C TYR A 260 20.13 8.11 29.21
N THR A 261 19.72 7.05 28.56
CA THR A 261 18.98 7.17 27.28
C THR A 261 17.65 7.87 27.52
N LYS A 262 16.96 7.49 28.59
CA LYS A 262 15.72 8.16 28.99
C LYS A 262 15.94 9.61 29.35
N SER A 263 16.89 9.89 30.24
CA SER A 263 17.24 11.26 30.67
C SER A 263 17.69 12.11 29.49
N LEU A 264 18.46 11.55 28.57
CA LEU A 264 18.91 12.23 27.36
C LEU A 264 17.75 12.58 26.43
N LEU A 265 16.81 11.66 26.24
CA LEU A 265 15.62 11.89 25.41
C LEU A 265 14.69 12.93 26.04
N GLU A 266 14.51 12.91 27.38
CA GLU A 266 13.74 13.92 28.11
C GLU A 266 14.41 15.31 28.07
N GLU A 267 15.74 15.38 27.93
CA GLU A 267 16.48 16.62 27.74
C GLU A 267 16.38 17.15 26.31
N LEU A 268 16.45 16.26 25.31
CA LEU A 268 16.46 16.62 23.90
C LEU A 268 15.08 16.91 23.32
N GLY A 269 14.00 16.38 23.95
CA GLY A 269 12.66 16.54 23.41
C GLY A 269 11.55 16.14 24.38
N GLU A 270 10.31 16.11 23.89
CA GLU A 270 9.12 15.70 24.65
C GLU A 270 8.82 14.22 24.39
N ILE A 271 9.52 13.33 25.08
CA ILE A 271 9.40 11.89 24.86
C ILE A 271 8.62 11.22 25.99
N ALA A 272 7.58 10.47 25.62
CA ALA A 272 6.82 9.63 26.53
C ALA A 272 7.20 8.15 26.39
N PHE A 273 7.42 7.49 27.52
CA PHE A 273 7.72 6.06 27.58
C PHE A 273 6.45 5.28 27.91
N TRP A 274 5.94 4.53 26.96
CA TRP A 274 4.67 3.82 27.11
C TRP A 274 4.87 2.35 27.48
N LYS A 275 3.96 1.86 28.29
CA LYS A 275 3.80 0.43 28.57
C LYS A 275 2.53 -0.04 27.88
N LEU A 276 2.69 -0.65 26.71
CA LEU A 276 1.56 -1.07 25.88
C LEU A 276 0.89 -2.35 26.40
N ALA A 277 -0.42 -2.42 26.29
CA ALA A 277 -1.23 -3.60 26.61
C ALA A 277 -1.21 -4.66 25.51
N ILE A 278 -0.07 -4.84 24.84
CA ILE A 278 0.13 -5.83 23.77
C ILE A 278 1.15 -6.90 24.17
N LYS A 279 1.14 -8.01 23.43
CA LYS A 279 2.12 -9.10 23.58
C LYS A 279 2.43 -9.68 22.18
N PRO A 280 3.75 -9.74 21.83
CA PRO A 280 4.88 -9.10 22.48
C PRO A 280 4.91 -7.58 22.27
N GLY A 281 5.87 -6.85 22.87
CA GLY A 281 6.07 -5.43 22.57
C GLY A 281 5.57 -4.45 23.64
N LYS A 282 5.70 -4.80 24.93
CA LYS A 282 5.25 -3.95 26.04
C LYS A 282 5.90 -2.55 26.08
N PRO A 283 7.25 -2.38 26.02
CA PRO A 283 7.86 -1.04 26.04
C PRO A 283 7.83 -0.41 24.64
N PHE A 284 7.52 0.86 24.58
CA PHE A 284 7.63 1.70 23.39
C PHE A 284 7.82 3.15 23.83
N ALA A 285 8.72 3.87 23.18
CA ALA A 285 8.91 5.29 23.41
C ALA A 285 8.49 6.08 22.18
N PHE A 286 7.75 7.16 22.38
CA PHE A 286 7.31 8.06 21.33
C PHE A 286 7.35 9.51 21.78
N GLY A 287 7.71 10.40 20.89
CA GLY A 287 7.68 11.82 21.15
C GLY A 287 8.28 12.66 20.05
N GLU A 288 8.54 13.90 20.36
CA GLU A 288 9.03 14.92 19.46
C GLU A 288 10.42 15.36 19.88
N LEU A 289 11.36 15.34 18.96
CA LEU A 289 12.65 16.00 19.03
C LEU A 289 12.53 17.39 18.38
N PRO A 290 13.54 18.25 18.44
CA PRO A 290 13.44 19.61 17.89
C PRO A 290 13.02 19.70 16.41
N HIS A 291 13.35 18.69 15.60
CA HIS A 291 13.10 18.70 14.15
C HIS A 291 12.44 17.41 13.63
N SER A 292 12.32 16.37 14.44
CA SER A 292 11.87 15.05 14.02
C SER A 292 10.99 14.35 15.06
N TRP A 293 10.29 13.31 14.64
CA TRP A 293 9.59 12.40 15.53
C TRP A 293 10.53 11.29 16.00
N PHE A 294 10.40 10.88 17.24
CA PHE A 294 11.17 9.78 17.80
C PHE A 294 10.28 8.55 18.05
N CYS A 295 10.80 7.38 17.67
CA CYS A 295 10.22 6.06 18.00
C CYS A 295 11.30 5.16 18.58
N GLY A 296 11.15 4.77 19.85
CA GLY A 296 12.03 3.82 20.50
C GLY A 296 11.40 2.42 20.50
N LEU A 297 12.05 1.47 19.84
CA LEU A 297 11.58 0.08 19.72
C LEU A 297 12.18 -0.81 20.80
N PRO A 298 11.44 -1.87 21.23
CA PRO A 298 11.96 -2.88 22.17
C PRO A 298 13.23 -3.56 21.66
N GLY A 299 14.10 -4.03 22.57
CA GLY A 299 15.29 -4.81 22.21
C GLY A 299 14.97 -6.21 21.67
N ASN A 300 13.90 -6.86 22.13
CA ASN A 300 13.50 -8.18 21.63
C ASN A 300 13.03 -8.10 20.15
N PRO A 301 13.56 -8.95 19.23
CA PRO A 301 13.37 -8.76 17.79
C PRO A 301 11.92 -8.88 17.33
N VAL A 302 11.14 -9.82 17.85
CA VAL A 302 9.71 -9.94 17.51
C VAL A 302 8.91 -8.75 18.07
N SER A 303 9.29 -8.25 19.23
CA SER A 303 8.65 -7.07 19.83
C SER A 303 8.95 -5.81 19.00
N ALA A 304 10.20 -5.63 18.56
CA ALA A 304 10.58 -4.52 17.71
C ALA A 304 9.82 -4.54 16.38
N ALA A 305 9.79 -5.68 15.70
CA ALA A 305 9.08 -5.83 14.44
C ALA A 305 7.57 -5.60 14.59
N LEU A 306 6.93 -6.11 15.66
CA LEU A 306 5.51 -5.91 15.89
C LEU A 306 5.17 -4.46 16.23
N THR A 307 5.93 -3.81 17.12
CA THR A 307 5.69 -2.39 17.44
C THR A 307 5.95 -1.49 16.25
N PHE A 308 6.97 -1.78 15.44
CA PHE A 308 7.16 -1.11 14.16
C PHE A 308 5.92 -1.27 13.26
N TYR A 309 5.44 -2.50 13.10
CA TYR A 309 4.30 -2.82 12.25
C TYR A 309 3.03 -2.11 12.71
N GLN A 310 2.72 -2.14 13.99
CA GLN A 310 1.44 -1.63 14.52
C GLN A 310 1.43 -0.13 14.80
N LEU A 311 2.59 0.52 14.98
CA LEU A 311 2.69 1.93 15.37
C LEU A 311 3.48 2.76 14.36
N VAL A 312 4.66 2.30 13.95
CA VAL A 312 5.52 3.11 13.07
C VAL A 312 4.98 3.19 11.65
N ILE A 313 4.42 2.08 11.11
CA ILE A 313 3.78 2.10 9.78
C ILE A 313 2.65 3.13 9.70
N PRO A 314 1.68 3.18 10.63
CA PRO A 314 0.66 4.23 10.64
C PRO A 314 1.22 5.65 10.74
N LEU A 315 2.27 5.84 11.56
CA LEU A 315 2.96 7.13 11.67
C LEU A 315 3.55 7.56 10.31
N LEU A 316 4.29 6.68 9.65
CA LEU A 316 4.90 6.94 8.35
C LEU A 316 3.86 7.20 7.26
N ALA A 317 2.76 6.44 7.28
CA ALA A 317 1.64 6.66 6.37
C ALA A 317 1.05 8.05 6.54
N LYS A 318 0.82 8.48 7.79
CA LYS A 318 0.29 9.81 8.06
C LYS A 318 1.28 10.91 7.68
N LEU A 319 2.58 10.76 7.99
CA LEU A 319 3.62 11.70 7.57
C LEU A 319 3.70 11.85 6.05
N SER A 320 3.60 10.75 5.31
CA SER A 320 3.58 10.79 3.84
C SER A 320 2.30 11.35 3.24
N GLY A 321 1.30 11.67 4.06
CA GLY A 321 -0.01 12.13 3.60
C GLY A 321 -0.86 11.04 2.94
N ASN A 322 -0.50 9.75 3.13
CA ASN A 322 -1.28 8.63 2.61
C ASN A 322 -2.65 8.56 3.32
N ASN A 323 -3.73 8.62 2.54
CA ASN A 323 -5.11 8.60 3.04
C ASN A 323 -5.70 7.17 3.18
N ALA A 324 -5.00 6.15 2.69
CA ALA A 324 -5.42 4.77 2.84
C ALA A 324 -5.03 4.21 4.22
N SER A 325 -5.81 3.23 4.72
CA SER A 325 -5.42 2.47 5.91
C SER A 325 -4.09 1.76 5.66
N PRO A 326 -3.06 1.99 6.48
CA PRO A 326 -1.75 1.40 6.27
C PRO A 326 -1.65 -0.06 6.74
N LEU A 327 -2.61 -0.51 7.56
CA LEU A 327 -2.65 -1.86 8.10
C LEU A 327 -3.65 -2.72 7.33
N PRO A 328 -3.35 -4.01 7.10
CA PRO A 328 -4.26 -4.94 6.47
C PRO A 328 -5.57 -5.08 7.26
N GLU A 329 -6.65 -5.37 6.56
CA GLU A 329 -7.91 -5.73 7.18
C GLU A 329 -7.78 -7.06 7.93
N ARG A 330 -8.46 -7.16 9.08
CA ARG A 330 -8.56 -8.41 9.83
C ARG A 330 -9.65 -9.28 9.26
N VAL A 331 -9.34 -10.56 9.12
CA VAL A 331 -10.24 -11.59 8.61
C VAL A 331 -10.53 -12.60 9.70
N ARG A 332 -11.79 -12.96 9.88
CA ARG A 332 -12.18 -14.03 10.82
C ARG A 332 -12.00 -15.40 10.17
N VAL A 333 -11.28 -16.26 10.85
CA VAL A 333 -11.02 -17.65 10.44
C VAL A 333 -11.10 -18.60 11.64
N ARG A 334 -11.16 -19.91 11.39
CA ARG A 334 -11.10 -20.90 12.46
C ARG A 334 -9.66 -21.19 12.85
N ALA A 335 -9.42 -21.38 14.14
CA ALA A 335 -8.15 -21.90 14.63
C ALA A 335 -8.07 -23.40 14.32
N ALA A 336 -7.06 -23.84 13.55
CA ALA A 336 -6.81 -25.24 13.25
C ALA A 336 -6.23 -25.99 14.46
N THR A 337 -5.56 -25.26 15.34
CA THR A 337 -4.88 -25.80 16.52
C THR A 337 -5.23 -24.97 17.77
N ARG A 338 -5.03 -25.57 18.94
CA ARG A 338 -5.15 -24.83 20.20
C ARG A 338 -4.13 -23.71 20.28
N LEU A 339 -4.60 -22.50 20.67
CA LEU A 339 -3.77 -21.31 20.86
C LEU A 339 -3.69 -20.99 22.36
N LYS A 340 -2.47 -20.93 22.90
CA LYS A 340 -2.25 -20.61 24.31
C LYS A 340 -2.27 -19.09 24.50
N LYS A 341 -3.15 -18.60 25.37
CA LYS A 341 -3.25 -17.17 25.70
C LYS A 341 -3.67 -16.98 27.17
N SER A 342 -3.08 -15.97 27.81
CA SER A 342 -3.54 -15.48 29.12
C SER A 342 -4.27 -14.15 28.93
N PRO A 343 -5.40 -13.89 29.57
CA PRO A 343 -6.08 -12.61 29.55
C PRO A 343 -5.18 -11.43 29.97
N GLY A 344 -5.56 -10.22 29.63
CA GLY A 344 -4.94 -8.98 30.09
C GLY A 344 -4.26 -8.14 29.01
N ARG A 345 -3.79 -8.72 27.91
CA ARG A 345 -3.16 -8.00 26.80
C ARG A 345 -3.68 -8.49 25.46
N LEU A 346 -3.73 -7.60 24.48
CA LEU A 346 -3.92 -7.96 23.07
C LEU A 346 -2.69 -8.78 22.61
N ASP A 347 -2.91 -10.00 22.13
CA ASP A 347 -1.82 -10.94 21.79
C ASP A 347 -1.73 -11.12 20.28
N PHE A 348 -0.55 -10.85 19.72
CA PHE A 348 -0.24 -11.05 18.30
C PHE A 348 0.67 -12.27 18.17
N GLN A 349 0.09 -13.41 17.84
CA GLN A 349 0.85 -14.63 17.60
C GLN A 349 1.16 -14.77 16.11
N ARG A 350 2.34 -15.32 15.78
CA ARG A 350 2.67 -15.61 14.38
C ARG A 350 1.94 -16.88 13.99
N GLY A 351 1.24 -16.82 12.88
CA GLY A 351 0.39 -17.89 12.37
C GLY A 351 0.66 -18.23 10.91
N ILE A 352 0.17 -19.40 10.53
CA ILE A 352 0.13 -19.89 9.16
C ILE A 352 -1.33 -19.97 8.76
N LEU A 353 -1.77 -19.03 7.93
CA LEU A 353 -3.09 -19.01 7.32
C LEU A 353 -3.05 -19.83 6.04
N ALA A 354 -3.85 -20.87 5.98
CA ALA A 354 -3.89 -21.79 4.85
C ALA A 354 -5.35 -22.28 4.59
N ARG A 355 -5.57 -22.91 3.44
CA ARG A 355 -6.82 -23.62 3.19
C ARG A 355 -6.71 -25.06 3.68
N ASN A 356 -7.75 -25.52 4.38
CA ASN A 356 -7.89 -26.92 4.77
C ASN A 356 -8.34 -27.81 3.59
N ALA A 357 -8.57 -29.10 3.83
CA ALA A 357 -8.97 -30.05 2.80
C ALA A 357 -10.35 -29.71 2.16
N ASP A 358 -11.21 -29.01 2.91
CA ASP A 358 -12.54 -28.58 2.45
C ASP A 358 -12.49 -27.23 1.70
N GLY A 359 -11.30 -26.62 1.56
CA GLY A 359 -11.08 -25.33 0.91
C GLY A 359 -11.36 -24.12 1.81
N GLU A 360 -11.72 -24.30 3.06
CA GLU A 360 -11.95 -23.22 4.02
C GLU A 360 -10.62 -22.66 4.56
N LEU A 361 -10.59 -21.36 4.82
CA LEU A 361 -9.44 -20.72 5.46
C LEU A 361 -9.41 -21.04 6.95
N GLU A 362 -8.26 -21.52 7.42
CA GLU A 362 -7.99 -21.75 8.82
C GLU A 362 -6.56 -21.30 9.19
N VAL A 363 -6.31 -21.07 10.47
CA VAL A 363 -5.00 -20.63 10.94
C VAL A 363 -4.45 -21.57 11.98
N SER A 364 -3.17 -21.93 11.83
CA SER A 364 -2.38 -22.63 12.83
C SER A 364 -1.27 -21.75 13.38
N THR A 365 -0.78 -22.10 14.58
CA THR A 365 0.40 -21.40 15.13
C THR A 365 1.68 -21.85 14.45
N THR A 366 2.70 -20.96 14.36
CA THR A 366 4.07 -21.33 13.96
C THR A 366 4.82 -22.11 15.06
N GLY A 367 4.16 -22.44 16.19
CA GLY A 367 4.76 -23.11 17.34
C GLY A 367 5.13 -22.13 18.45
N HIS A 368 6.38 -22.06 18.84
CA HIS A 368 6.84 -21.18 19.91
C HIS A 368 6.64 -19.70 19.59
N GLN A 369 5.97 -18.97 20.48
CA GLN A 369 5.62 -17.56 20.34
C GLN A 369 6.55 -16.60 21.14
N GLY A 370 7.77 -17.04 21.47
CA GLY A 370 8.74 -16.21 22.19
C GLY A 370 9.11 -14.94 21.43
N SER A 371 9.35 -13.85 22.17
CA SER A 371 9.71 -12.55 21.60
C SER A 371 11.10 -12.49 20.95
N HIS A 372 11.91 -13.52 21.19
CA HIS A 372 13.26 -13.71 20.61
C HIS A 372 13.28 -14.60 19.36
N ILE A 373 12.14 -15.23 18.99
CA ILE A 373 12.08 -16.20 17.88
C ILE A 373 11.70 -15.48 16.59
N PHE A 374 12.64 -14.76 15.99
CA PHE A 374 12.39 -14.01 14.75
C PHE A 374 12.10 -14.92 13.55
N SER A 375 12.63 -16.16 13.54
CA SER A 375 12.34 -17.16 12.50
C SER A 375 10.84 -17.47 12.34
N SER A 376 10.01 -17.17 13.34
CA SER A 376 8.57 -17.30 13.23
C SER A 376 7.93 -16.39 12.17
N PHE A 377 8.59 -15.29 11.76
CA PHE A 377 8.14 -14.46 10.65
C PHE A 377 8.39 -15.10 9.28
N SER A 378 9.51 -15.83 9.13
CA SER A 378 9.79 -16.56 7.88
C SER A 378 8.95 -17.82 7.72
N GLN A 379 8.39 -18.36 8.80
CA GLN A 379 7.53 -19.53 8.82
C GLN A 379 6.05 -19.18 8.70
N GLY A 380 5.65 -18.02 9.24
CA GLY A 380 4.28 -17.52 9.25
C GLY A 380 3.98 -16.60 8.09
N ASN A 381 2.69 -16.32 7.90
CA ASN A 381 2.19 -15.37 6.90
C ASN A 381 1.13 -14.40 7.46
N CYS A 382 0.85 -14.49 8.76
CA CYS A 382 -0.11 -13.63 9.44
C CYS A 382 0.19 -13.48 10.92
N PHE A 383 -0.40 -12.44 11.51
CA PHE A 383 -0.63 -12.36 12.94
C PHE A 383 -2.00 -12.97 13.25
N ILE A 384 -2.06 -13.87 14.25
CA ILE A 384 -3.30 -14.25 14.92
C ILE A 384 -3.52 -13.23 16.02
N VAL A 385 -4.62 -12.48 15.93
CA VAL A 385 -4.94 -11.40 16.86
C VAL A 385 -5.95 -11.90 17.89
N LEU A 386 -5.51 -12.02 19.13
CA LEU A 386 -6.34 -12.53 20.20
C LEU A 386 -6.65 -11.40 21.18
N GLU A 387 -7.93 -11.17 21.39
CA GLU A 387 -8.50 -10.05 22.13
C GLU A 387 -7.99 -10.02 23.59
N ARG A 388 -7.95 -8.83 24.18
CA ARG A 388 -7.36 -8.58 25.50
C ARG A 388 -7.88 -9.54 26.59
N ASP A 389 -9.18 -9.71 26.66
CA ASP A 389 -9.83 -10.45 27.74
C ASP A 389 -10.03 -11.94 27.44
N ARG A 390 -9.64 -12.37 26.22
CA ARG A 390 -9.74 -13.75 25.81
C ARG A 390 -8.70 -14.64 26.49
N GLY A 391 -9.11 -15.85 26.87
CA GLY A 391 -8.22 -16.91 27.34
C GLY A 391 -7.69 -17.80 26.21
N HIS A 392 -7.39 -19.06 26.52
CA HIS A 392 -7.03 -20.06 25.52
C HIS A 392 -8.13 -20.19 24.46
N VAL A 393 -7.69 -20.50 23.25
CA VAL A 393 -8.58 -20.78 22.11
C VAL A 393 -8.42 -22.25 21.75
N GLU A 394 -9.54 -22.97 21.67
CA GLU A 394 -9.53 -24.36 21.25
C GLU A 394 -9.63 -24.46 19.71
N ALA A 395 -9.21 -25.60 19.15
CA ALA A 395 -9.34 -25.87 17.71
C ALA A 395 -10.82 -25.77 17.30
N GLY A 396 -11.08 -25.15 16.15
CA GLY A 396 -12.40 -24.87 15.62
C GLY A 396 -13.05 -23.56 16.09
N GLU A 397 -12.50 -22.86 17.08
CA GLU A 397 -13.00 -21.55 17.49
C GLU A 397 -12.59 -20.46 16.50
N TRP A 398 -13.40 -19.40 16.42
CA TRP A 398 -13.13 -18.24 15.57
C TRP A 398 -12.09 -17.31 16.18
N VAL A 399 -11.14 -16.88 15.36
CA VAL A 399 -10.13 -15.88 15.69
C VAL A 399 -10.02 -14.85 14.57
N GLU A 400 -9.46 -13.68 14.86
CA GLU A 400 -9.06 -12.72 13.86
C GLU A 400 -7.62 -12.95 13.41
N VAL A 401 -7.35 -12.79 12.13
CA VAL A 401 -6.01 -12.80 11.55
C VAL A 401 -5.77 -11.55 10.75
N GLU A 402 -4.57 -11.04 10.85
CA GLU A 402 -4.05 -9.93 10.07
C GLU A 402 -2.90 -10.48 9.22
N ARG A 403 -3.10 -10.56 7.89
CA ARG A 403 -2.05 -11.06 7.00
C ARG A 403 -0.84 -10.13 7.04
N PHE A 404 0.34 -10.70 6.96
CA PHE A 404 1.50 -9.89 6.70
C PHE A 404 1.26 -9.17 5.37
N ASN A 405 1.41 -7.85 5.37
CA ASN A 405 1.60 -7.14 4.12
C ASN A 405 3.01 -7.50 3.60
N HIS A 406 3.36 -7.04 2.42
CA HIS A 406 4.62 -7.42 1.75
C HIS A 406 5.90 -7.22 2.57
N LEU A 407 5.83 -6.76 3.82
CA LEU A 407 7.01 -6.50 4.67
C LEU A 407 7.69 -7.76 5.21
N PHE A 408 6.97 -8.87 5.36
CA PHE A 408 7.51 -10.15 5.86
C PHE A 408 7.44 -11.28 4.82
N GLY A 409 7.30 -10.96 3.55
CA GLY A 409 7.08 -11.93 2.48
C GLY A 409 5.59 -12.26 2.30
N GLY A 410 5.16 -12.36 1.10
CA GLY A 410 3.78 -12.68 0.72
C GLY A 410 3.74 -13.58 -0.48
#